data_4f249a279d5d2fe75f1775409f2085c2
#
_entry.id   4f249a279d5d2fe75f1775409f2085c2
#
_cell.length_a   1.000
_cell.length_b   1.000
_cell.length_c   1.000
_cell.angle_alpha   90.00
_cell.angle_beta   90.00
_cell.angle_gamma   90.00
#
_symmetry.space_group_name_H-M   'P 1'
#
loop_
_entity.id
_entity.type
_entity.pdbx_description
1 polymer ?
#
loop_
_entity_poly.entity_id
_entity_poly.type
_entity_poly.pdbx_seq_one_letter_code
_entity_poly.pdbx_strand_id
1 'polypeptide(L)'
;VSAGELEQLYRELILDHYKNPRNHGLLDPSDARAEGQNPLCGDEVAVTVRLGEGDVIEEIGFDGRGCAISQAATSMLSELVKGRTAEEVARMPKEELLEELGIPLTPVRLKCAILGLGVLKLALHKARGTPLPEEWGTAAKDLVLD
;
A
#
# COMPACT_ATOMS: atom_id res chain seq x y z
N VAL A 1 -20.98 -17.15 -12.76
CA VAL A 1 -20.07 -16.12 -13.29
C VAL A 1 -18.85 -16.80 -13.89
N SER A 2 -18.53 -16.49 -15.13
CA SER A 2 -17.34 -17.01 -15.79
C SER A 2 -16.08 -16.34 -15.25
N ALA A 3 -14.93 -16.99 -15.47
CA ALA A 3 -13.64 -16.41 -15.09
C ALA A 3 -13.40 -15.06 -15.77
N GLY A 4 -13.81 -14.92 -17.04
CA GLY A 4 -13.69 -13.66 -17.77
C GLY A 4 -14.57 -12.55 -17.22
N GLU A 5 -15.78 -12.87 -16.79
CA GLU A 5 -16.69 -11.93 -16.17
C GLU A 5 -16.15 -11.45 -14.81
N LEU A 6 -15.60 -12.37 -14.02
CA LEU A 6 -15.00 -12.04 -12.73
C LEU A 6 -13.79 -11.13 -12.90
N GLU A 7 -12.93 -11.44 -13.88
CA GLU A 7 -11.76 -10.59 -14.18
C GLU A 7 -12.21 -9.20 -14.59
N GLN A 8 -13.27 -9.07 -15.38
CA GLN A 8 -13.80 -7.78 -15.79
C GLN A 8 -14.28 -6.96 -14.58
N LEU A 9 -14.94 -7.59 -13.62
CA LEU A 9 -15.37 -6.91 -12.41
C LEU A 9 -14.19 -6.38 -11.60
N TYR A 10 -13.12 -7.15 -11.48
CA TYR A 10 -11.91 -6.69 -10.81
C TYR A 10 -11.25 -5.54 -11.55
N ARG A 11 -11.22 -5.56 -12.86
CA ARG A 11 -10.68 -4.45 -13.67
C ARG A 11 -11.48 -3.18 -13.46
N GLU A 12 -12.80 -3.27 -13.40
CA GLU A 12 -13.67 -2.12 -13.13
C GLU A 12 -13.42 -1.56 -11.73
N LEU A 13 -13.22 -2.43 -10.74
CA LEU A 13 -12.90 -2.02 -9.38
C LEU A 13 -11.57 -1.26 -9.33
N ILE A 14 -10.55 -1.76 -10.01
CA ILE A 14 -9.25 -1.11 -10.11
C ILE A 14 -9.39 0.28 -10.75
N LEU A 15 -10.13 0.39 -11.84
CA LEU A 15 -10.35 1.66 -12.51
C LEU A 15 -11.09 2.65 -11.61
N ASP A 16 -12.08 2.18 -10.85
CA ASP A 16 -12.80 3.02 -9.91
C ASP A 16 -11.87 3.58 -8.82
N HIS A 17 -11.04 2.72 -8.23
CA HIS A 17 -10.07 3.16 -7.23
C HIS A 17 -9.02 4.10 -7.81
N TYR A 18 -8.66 3.92 -9.07
CA TYR A 18 -7.72 4.81 -9.74
C TYR A 18 -8.33 6.20 -9.99
N LYS A 19 -9.57 6.24 -10.45
CA LYS A 19 -10.26 7.49 -10.75
C LYS A 19 -10.75 8.22 -9.50
N ASN A 20 -11.13 7.45 -8.49
CA ASN A 20 -11.71 7.97 -7.25
C ASN A 20 -10.98 7.34 -6.05
N PRO A 21 -9.70 7.67 -5.85
CA PRO A 21 -8.93 7.05 -4.77
C PRO A 21 -9.51 7.37 -3.41
N ARG A 22 -9.61 6.35 -2.55
CA ARG A 22 -10.08 6.48 -1.18
C ARG A 22 -8.91 6.91 -0.30
N ASN A 23 -9.20 7.72 0.70
CA ASN A 23 -8.20 8.19 1.66
C ASN A 23 -7.02 8.91 0.99
N HIS A 24 -7.28 9.59 -0.10
CA HIS A 24 -6.30 10.36 -0.83
C HIS A 24 -5.99 11.66 -0.09
N GLY A 25 -4.72 12.04 -0.06
CA GLY A 25 -4.24 13.22 0.63
C GLY A 25 -3.49 12.87 1.91
N LEU A 26 -2.38 13.54 2.16
CA LEU A 26 -1.56 13.27 3.34
C LEU A 26 -2.19 13.88 4.59
N LEU A 27 -2.11 13.13 5.70
CA LEU A 27 -2.59 13.60 6.99
C LEU A 27 -1.54 14.53 7.61
N ASP A 28 -2.01 15.59 8.27
CA ASP A 28 -1.16 16.52 9.01
C ASP A 28 -1.95 17.03 10.22
N PRO A 29 -1.58 16.68 11.47
CA PRO A 29 -0.43 15.83 11.81
C PRO A 29 -0.64 14.35 11.55
N SER A 30 0.43 13.58 11.59
CA SER A 30 0.39 12.12 11.50
C SER A 30 1.31 11.50 12.53
N ASP A 31 1.03 10.26 12.90
CA ASP A 31 1.86 9.49 13.84
C ASP A 31 2.94 8.69 13.11
N ALA A 32 2.70 8.38 11.85
CA ALA A 32 3.65 7.64 11.03
C ALA A 32 3.63 8.20 9.60
N ARG A 33 4.80 8.27 9.00
CA ARG A 33 4.94 8.72 7.62
C ARG A 33 6.14 8.03 6.97
N ALA A 34 5.98 7.64 5.72
CA ALA A 34 7.09 7.15 4.90
C ALA A 34 6.81 7.43 3.43
N GLU A 35 7.87 7.39 2.66
CA GLU A 35 7.82 7.57 1.21
C GLU A 35 8.64 6.46 0.57
N GLY A 36 8.26 6.08 -0.64
CA GLY A 36 9.01 5.10 -1.40
C GLY A 36 8.75 5.24 -2.88
N GLN A 37 9.60 4.61 -3.67
CA GLN A 37 9.49 4.63 -5.11
C GLN A 37 9.88 3.31 -5.71
N ASN A 38 9.34 3.03 -6.90
CA ASN A 38 9.74 1.90 -7.71
C ASN A 38 10.38 2.44 -8.99
N PRO A 39 11.71 2.38 -9.12
CA PRO A 39 12.40 2.97 -10.27
C PRO A 39 12.10 2.24 -11.59
N LEU A 40 11.61 1.00 -11.53
CA LEU A 40 11.28 0.24 -12.74
C LEU A 40 10.08 0.81 -13.49
N CYS A 41 9.11 1.36 -12.78
CA CYS A 41 7.91 1.94 -13.40
C CYS A 41 7.69 3.40 -13.04
N GLY A 42 8.62 4.03 -12.33
CA GLY A 42 8.51 5.45 -11.97
C GLY A 42 7.41 5.76 -10.97
N ASP A 43 6.88 4.75 -10.28
CA ASP A 43 5.86 4.96 -9.27
C ASP A 43 6.46 5.57 -8.00
N GLU A 44 5.73 6.48 -7.38
CA GLU A 44 6.10 7.09 -6.10
C GLU A 44 4.87 7.10 -5.21
N VAL A 45 5.05 6.78 -3.92
CA VAL A 45 3.97 6.80 -2.94
C VAL A 45 4.49 7.34 -1.62
N ALA A 46 3.70 8.23 -1.01
CA ALA A 46 3.87 8.67 0.37
C ALA A 46 2.64 8.22 1.14
N VAL A 47 2.84 7.71 2.35
CA VAL A 47 1.75 7.23 3.22
C VAL A 47 1.90 7.87 4.59
N THR A 48 0.78 8.33 5.13
CA THR A 48 0.67 8.86 6.49
C THR A 48 -0.40 8.10 7.25
N VAL A 49 -0.21 7.91 8.55
CA VAL A 49 -1.13 7.15 9.40
C VAL A 49 -1.33 7.87 10.72
N ARG A 50 -2.57 7.85 11.23
CA ARG A 50 -2.88 8.21 12.62
C ARG A 50 -3.23 6.94 13.37
N LEU A 51 -2.55 6.75 14.50
CA LEU A 51 -2.76 5.59 15.36
C LEU A 51 -3.55 5.99 16.59
N GLY A 52 -4.51 5.15 16.95
CA GLY A 52 -5.28 5.31 18.15
C GLY A 52 -4.78 4.40 19.26
N GLU A 53 -5.63 4.19 20.26
CA GLU A 53 -5.33 3.31 21.39
C GLU A 53 -5.03 1.90 20.91
N GLY A 54 -3.97 1.30 21.44
CA GLY A 54 -3.52 -0.04 21.04
C GLY A 54 -2.90 -0.08 19.65
N ASP A 55 -2.43 1.06 19.14
CA ASP A 55 -1.82 1.18 17.81
C ASP A 55 -2.78 0.78 16.68
N VAL A 56 -4.07 0.99 16.87
CA VAL A 56 -5.07 0.78 15.83
C VAL A 56 -4.97 1.89 14.79
N ILE A 57 -4.98 1.54 13.53
CA ILE A 57 -4.96 2.51 12.44
C ILE A 57 -6.35 3.15 12.34
N GLU A 58 -6.47 4.38 12.82
CA GLU A 58 -7.73 5.12 12.78
C GLU A 58 -7.93 5.86 11.47
N GLU A 59 -6.85 6.47 10.97
CA GLU A 59 -6.88 7.17 9.70
C GLU A 59 -5.60 6.87 8.92
N ILE A 60 -5.73 6.86 7.61
CA ILE A 60 -4.62 6.70 6.68
C ILE A 60 -4.83 7.67 5.53
N GLY A 61 -3.75 8.28 5.07
CA GLY A 61 -3.78 9.12 3.89
C GLY A 61 -2.57 8.82 3.02
N PHE A 62 -2.77 8.90 1.73
CA PHE A 62 -1.67 8.69 0.81
C PHE A 62 -1.71 9.70 -0.33
N ASP A 63 -0.55 9.90 -0.92
CA ASP A 63 -0.40 10.66 -2.15
C ASP A 63 0.71 10.02 -2.96
N GLY A 64 0.63 10.14 -4.26
CA GLY A 64 1.65 9.56 -5.11
C GLY A 64 1.30 9.72 -6.57
N ARG A 65 2.17 9.19 -7.40
CA ARG A 65 1.97 9.17 -8.85
C ARG A 65 2.59 7.90 -9.41
N GLY A 66 2.03 7.45 -10.51
CA GLY A 66 2.46 6.22 -11.14
C GLY A 66 1.34 5.61 -11.96
N CYS A 67 1.48 4.34 -12.26
CA CYS A 67 0.49 3.63 -13.08
C CYS A 67 -0.82 3.40 -12.32
N ALA A 68 -1.87 3.06 -13.07
CA ALA A 68 -3.18 2.79 -12.49
C ALA A 68 -3.14 1.69 -11.44
N ILE A 69 -2.32 0.65 -11.64
CA ILE A 69 -2.21 -0.46 -10.69
C ILE A 69 -1.64 0.01 -9.36
N SER A 70 -0.58 0.82 -9.38
CA SER A 70 0.03 1.35 -8.16
C SER A 70 -0.97 2.21 -7.37
N GLN A 71 -1.64 3.12 -8.04
CA GLN A 71 -2.58 4.03 -7.41
C GLN A 71 -3.82 3.31 -6.87
N ALA A 72 -4.38 2.41 -7.67
CA ALA A 72 -5.54 1.64 -7.25
C ALA A 72 -5.22 0.71 -6.09
N ALA A 73 -4.08 0.03 -6.14
CA ALA A 73 -3.67 -0.88 -5.07
C ALA A 73 -3.49 -0.14 -3.74
N THR A 74 -2.88 1.05 -3.77
CA THR A 74 -2.70 1.85 -2.55
C THR A 74 -4.05 2.33 -2.00
N SER A 75 -4.97 2.73 -2.87
CA SER A 75 -6.33 3.09 -2.47
C SER A 75 -7.06 1.91 -1.81
N MET A 76 -6.99 0.73 -2.41
CA MET A 76 -7.61 -0.47 -1.86
C MET A 76 -6.97 -0.86 -0.52
N LEU A 77 -5.64 -0.78 -0.44
CA LEU A 77 -4.90 -1.03 0.80
C LEU A 77 -5.37 -0.09 1.92
N SER A 78 -5.57 1.17 1.61
CA SER A 78 -5.97 2.16 2.61
C SER A 78 -7.29 1.80 3.29
N GLU A 79 -8.23 1.24 2.54
CA GLU A 79 -9.48 0.76 3.12
C GLU A 79 -9.32 -0.55 3.89
N LEU A 80 -8.44 -1.42 3.40
CA LEU A 80 -8.21 -2.74 3.97
C LEU A 80 -7.60 -2.67 5.37
N VAL A 81 -6.74 -1.69 5.63
CA VAL A 81 -5.99 -1.60 6.89
C VAL A 81 -6.66 -0.76 7.97
N LYS A 82 -7.65 0.05 7.66
CA LYS A 82 -8.36 0.81 8.69
C LYS A 82 -8.99 -0.12 9.71
N GLY A 83 -8.79 0.18 10.99
CA GLY A 83 -9.31 -0.62 12.08
C GLY A 83 -8.43 -1.79 12.49
N ARG A 84 -7.36 -2.05 11.76
CA ARG A 84 -6.37 -3.07 12.12
C ARG A 84 -5.27 -2.43 12.96
N THR A 85 -4.58 -3.24 13.75
CA THR A 85 -3.44 -2.74 14.52
C THR A 85 -2.20 -2.64 13.62
N ALA A 86 -1.26 -1.78 14.02
CA ALA A 86 0.02 -1.65 13.33
C ALA A 86 0.76 -2.99 13.26
N GLU A 87 0.67 -3.80 14.33
CA GLU A 87 1.30 -5.12 14.35
C GLU A 87 0.69 -6.06 13.31
N GLU A 88 -0.64 -6.09 13.21
CA GLU A 88 -1.31 -6.92 12.22
C GLU A 88 -0.89 -6.54 10.79
N VAL A 89 -0.83 -5.24 10.51
CA VAL A 89 -0.44 -4.75 9.18
C VAL A 89 1.03 -5.03 8.91
N ALA A 90 1.89 -4.91 9.91
CA ALA A 90 3.31 -5.22 9.76
C ALA A 90 3.54 -6.69 9.35
N ARG A 91 2.64 -7.58 9.76
CA ARG A 91 2.68 -9.01 9.42
C ARG A 91 1.84 -9.38 8.21
N MET A 92 1.10 -8.43 7.65
CA MET A 92 0.19 -8.69 6.55
C MET A 92 0.97 -9.17 5.32
N PRO A 93 0.63 -10.35 4.76
CA PRO A 93 1.28 -10.82 3.54
C PRO A 93 0.79 -10.04 2.33
N LYS A 94 1.67 -9.85 1.35
CA LYS A 94 1.30 -9.17 0.10
C LYS A 94 0.16 -9.86 -0.63
N GLU A 95 0.02 -11.17 -0.45
CA GLU A 95 -1.02 -11.97 -1.07
C GLU A 95 -2.42 -11.49 -0.70
N GLU A 96 -2.60 -10.98 0.51
CA GLU A 96 -3.89 -10.44 0.94
C GLU A 96 -4.31 -9.25 0.08
N LEU A 97 -3.38 -8.34 -0.22
CA LEU A 97 -3.63 -7.22 -1.12
C LEU A 97 -3.81 -7.69 -2.57
N LEU A 98 -3.00 -8.65 -2.99
CA LEU A 98 -3.08 -9.16 -4.36
C LEU A 98 -4.40 -9.85 -4.65
N GLU A 99 -4.97 -10.52 -3.64
CA GLU A 99 -6.30 -11.13 -3.76
C GLU A 99 -7.39 -10.08 -3.97
N GLU A 100 -7.26 -8.92 -3.33
CA GLU A 100 -8.20 -7.81 -3.52
C GLU A 100 -8.15 -7.26 -4.94
N LEU A 101 -6.97 -7.24 -5.55
CA LEU A 101 -6.82 -6.82 -6.95
C LEU A 101 -7.43 -7.83 -7.91
N GLY A 102 -7.29 -9.12 -7.61
CA GLY A 102 -7.97 -10.21 -8.28
C GLY A 102 -7.61 -10.47 -9.74
N ILE A 103 -6.57 -9.83 -10.26
CA ILE A 103 -6.13 -10.03 -11.65
C ILE A 103 -4.69 -10.55 -11.69
N PRO A 104 -4.31 -11.31 -12.72
CA PRO A 104 -2.92 -11.73 -12.87
C PRO A 104 -2.04 -10.53 -13.18
N LEU A 105 -0.86 -10.49 -12.57
CA LEU A 105 0.09 -9.40 -12.74
C LEU A 105 1.43 -9.94 -13.23
N THR A 106 2.06 -9.22 -14.14
CA THR A 106 3.44 -9.49 -14.53
C THR A 106 4.37 -9.16 -13.36
N PRO A 107 5.61 -9.69 -13.33
CA PRO A 107 6.54 -9.36 -12.25
C PRO A 107 6.75 -7.86 -12.03
N VAL A 108 6.79 -7.06 -13.09
CA VAL A 108 6.94 -5.61 -12.97
C VAL A 108 5.69 -4.99 -12.33
N ARG A 109 4.50 -5.39 -12.78
CA ARG A 109 3.24 -4.87 -12.23
C ARG A 109 3.01 -5.32 -10.79
N LEU A 110 3.50 -6.50 -10.43
CA LEU A 110 3.45 -6.98 -9.05
C LEU A 110 4.17 -6.01 -8.12
N LYS A 111 5.35 -5.54 -8.50
CA LYS A 111 6.11 -4.56 -7.74
C LYS A 111 5.36 -3.23 -7.62
N CYS A 112 4.70 -2.80 -8.69
CA CYS A 112 3.85 -1.61 -8.65
C CYS A 112 2.71 -1.79 -7.65
N ALA A 113 2.08 -2.95 -7.64
CA ALA A 113 0.93 -3.23 -6.78
C ALA A 113 1.29 -3.22 -5.29
N ILE A 114 2.47 -3.70 -4.92
CA ILE A 114 2.87 -3.83 -3.51
C ILE A 114 3.65 -2.63 -2.97
N LEU A 115 3.94 -1.63 -3.78
CA LEU A 115 4.71 -0.47 -3.35
C LEU A 115 4.07 0.22 -2.13
N GLY A 116 2.78 0.50 -2.18
CA GLY A 116 2.07 1.15 -1.08
C GLY A 116 2.12 0.35 0.21
N LEU A 117 1.98 -0.97 0.13
CA LEU A 117 2.07 -1.84 1.30
C LEU A 117 3.46 -1.78 1.92
N GLY A 118 4.51 -1.81 1.10
CA GLY A 118 5.88 -1.68 1.59
C GLY A 118 6.13 -0.36 2.29
N VAL A 119 5.65 0.74 1.70
CA VAL A 119 5.77 2.09 2.29
C VAL A 119 5.01 2.16 3.62
N LEU A 120 3.81 1.62 3.67
CA LEU A 120 3.02 1.58 4.90
C LEU A 120 3.73 0.82 6.00
N LYS A 121 4.28 -0.35 5.69
CA LYS A 121 5.04 -1.15 6.68
C LYS A 121 6.25 -0.38 7.18
N LEU A 122 6.96 0.30 6.29
CA LEU A 122 8.10 1.14 6.68
C LEU A 122 7.67 2.23 7.65
N ALA A 123 6.57 2.92 7.36
CA ALA A 123 6.04 3.97 8.23
C ALA A 123 5.73 3.42 9.62
N LEU A 124 5.06 2.27 9.69
CA LEU A 124 4.69 1.66 10.96
C LEU A 124 5.89 1.21 11.78
N HIS A 125 6.90 0.63 11.14
CA HIS A 125 8.13 0.26 11.83
C HIS A 125 8.85 1.48 12.40
N LYS A 126 8.93 2.57 11.63
CA LYS A 126 9.54 3.82 12.10
C LYS A 126 8.80 4.39 13.31
N ALA A 127 7.47 4.42 13.25
CA ALA A 127 6.66 4.99 14.32
C ALA A 127 6.75 4.19 15.62
N ARG A 128 6.87 2.87 15.52
CA ARG A 128 6.96 1.98 16.67
C ARG A 128 8.38 1.79 17.17
N GLY A 129 9.38 2.27 16.44
CA GLY A 129 10.79 2.05 16.77
C GLY A 129 11.21 0.59 16.64
N THR A 130 10.49 -0.21 15.87
CA THR A 130 10.80 -1.63 15.67
C THR A 130 11.84 -1.80 14.57
N PRO A 131 12.70 -2.83 14.66
CA PRO A 131 13.70 -3.11 13.62
C PRO A 131 13.01 -3.46 12.31
N LEU A 132 13.59 -3.03 11.21
CA LEU A 132 13.12 -3.39 9.88
C LEU A 132 13.51 -4.85 9.59
N PRO A 133 12.69 -5.59 8.82
CA PRO A 133 13.04 -6.95 8.43
C PRO A 133 14.38 -6.99 7.68
N GLU A 134 15.18 -8.02 7.93
CA GLU A 134 16.48 -8.19 7.28
C GLU A 134 16.38 -8.24 5.75
N GLU A 135 15.32 -8.85 5.25
CA GLU A 135 15.06 -8.97 3.83
C GLU A 135 14.94 -7.62 3.10
N TRP A 136 14.68 -6.54 3.84
CA TRP A 136 14.62 -5.20 3.28
C TRP A 136 16.00 -4.58 3.10
N GLY A 137 16.98 -5.03 3.88
CA GLY A 137 18.38 -4.62 3.76
C GLY A 137 18.56 -3.11 3.64
N THR A 138 19.45 -2.69 2.73
CA THR A 138 19.71 -1.27 2.48
C THR A 138 18.55 -0.59 1.75
N ALA A 139 17.71 -1.34 1.08
CA ALA A 139 16.52 -0.80 0.40
C ALA A 139 15.55 -0.17 1.38
N ALA A 140 15.58 -0.60 2.65
CA ALA A 140 14.71 -0.06 3.68
C ALA A 140 14.91 1.44 3.95
N LYS A 141 16.07 1.99 3.62
CA LYS A 141 16.35 3.43 3.83
C LYS A 141 15.53 4.29 2.88
N ASP A 142 15.41 3.86 1.65
CA ASP A 142 14.73 4.60 0.59
C ASP A 142 13.50 3.87 0.08
N LEU A 143 13.29 2.66 0.58
CA LEU A 143 12.28 1.71 0.15
C LEU A 143 12.15 1.62 -1.36
N VAL A 144 13.24 1.21 -1.98
CA VAL A 144 13.26 0.91 -3.40
C VAL A 144 12.90 -0.57 -3.55
N LEU A 145 11.82 -0.85 -4.24
CA LEU A 145 11.38 -2.23 -4.48
C LEU A 145 11.95 -2.70 -5.82
N ASP A 146 12.88 -3.62 -5.73
CA ASP A 146 13.54 -4.20 -6.90
C ASP A 146 12.76 -5.38 -7.47
#